data_143e1df3d212c5050b5e32e110a1edc1
#
_entry.id   143e1df3d212c5050b5e32e110a1edc1
#
_cell.length_a   1.000
_cell.length_b   1.000
_cell.length_c   1.000
_cell.angle_alpha   90.00
_cell.angle_beta   90.00
_cell.angle_gamma   90.00
#
_symmetry.space_group_name_H-M   'P 1'
#
loop_
_entity.id
_entity.type
_entity.pdbx_description
1 polymer ?
#
loop_
_entity_poly.entity_id
_entity_poly.type
_entity_poly.pdbx_seq_one_letter_code
_entity_poly.pdbx_strand_id
1 'polypeptide(L)'
;IMNALALGNSGRGVNESSLDAARKIYEVRTKVDQFFDGYGAEQVVFTSGITESLNTVIKGSLNHGDHVITTFMEHNSVLRPLYEMERQGVCLTITSPDVGDIKQAITKDTKMIVMTHASNVTGEMFDIQSVGKLCREKGILFVVDTAQSAGVIPISMKEDNIDILCFTA
;
A
#
# COMPACT_ATOMS: atom_id res chain seq x y z
N ILE A 1 7.30 -24.27 5.04
CA ILE A 1 7.90 -24.06 3.69
C ILE A 1 8.06 -25.38 2.97
N MET A 2 8.75 -26.39 3.53
CA MET A 2 9.01 -27.70 2.86
C MET A 2 7.72 -28.37 2.32
N ASN A 3 6.63 -28.39 3.10
CA ASN A 3 5.36 -28.98 2.65
C ASN A 3 4.69 -28.21 1.51
N ALA A 4 4.89 -26.91 1.42
CA ALA A 4 4.31 -26.09 0.35
C ALA A 4 5.02 -26.30 -1.00
N LEU A 5 6.32 -26.61 -0.98
CA LEU A 5 7.08 -26.90 -2.20
C LEU A 5 6.66 -28.21 -2.90
N ALA A 6 6.00 -29.10 -2.17
CA ALA A 6 5.46 -30.35 -2.72
C ALA A 6 4.07 -30.20 -3.38
N LEU A 7 3.44 -29.01 -3.25
CA LEU A 7 2.13 -28.75 -3.84
C LEU A 7 2.24 -28.43 -5.33
N GLY A 8 1.18 -28.72 -6.08
CA GLY A 8 1.07 -28.41 -7.51
C GLY A 8 0.87 -26.92 -7.78
N ASN A 9 0.87 -26.55 -9.06
CA ASN A 9 0.56 -25.20 -9.49
C ASN A 9 -0.94 -24.90 -9.32
N SER A 10 -1.30 -23.92 -8.49
CA SER A 10 -2.68 -23.53 -8.20
C SER A 10 -3.46 -23.00 -9.42
N GLY A 11 -2.76 -22.56 -10.47
CA GLY A 11 -3.35 -22.01 -11.70
C GLY A 11 -3.50 -23.03 -12.84
N ARG A 12 -3.07 -24.28 -12.67
CA ARG A 12 -3.08 -25.31 -13.73
C ARG A 12 -3.69 -26.62 -13.27
N GLY A 13 -4.93 -26.87 -13.72
CA GLY A 13 -5.60 -28.17 -13.58
C GLY A 13 -6.47 -28.29 -12.33
N VAL A 14 -7.33 -29.33 -12.33
CA VAL A 14 -8.31 -29.64 -11.27
C VAL A 14 -7.88 -30.92 -10.54
N ASN A 15 -6.58 -31.08 -10.28
CA ASN A 15 -6.10 -32.20 -9.46
C ASN A 15 -6.01 -31.76 -7.98
N GLU A 16 -6.01 -32.75 -7.08
CA GLU A 16 -6.03 -32.54 -5.63
C GLU A 16 -4.86 -31.66 -5.15
N SER A 17 -3.65 -31.88 -5.67
CA SER A 17 -2.47 -31.09 -5.34
C SER A 17 -2.59 -29.60 -5.75
N SER A 18 -3.24 -29.31 -6.89
CA SER A 18 -3.50 -27.93 -7.33
C SER A 18 -4.56 -27.25 -6.46
N LEU A 19 -5.59 -27.97 -6.03
CA LEU A 19 -6.62 -27.50 -5.12
C LEU A 19 -6.03 -27.19 -3.74
N ASP A 20 -5.14 -28.05 -3.24
CA ASP A 20 -4.46 -27.82 -1.96
C ASP A 20 -3.52 -26.61 -2.01
N ALA A 21 -2.84 -26.39 -3.14
CA ALA A 21 -2.05 -25.17 -3.36
C ALA A 21 -2.95 -23.92 -3.32
N ALA A 22 -4.08 -23.94 -4.00
CA ALA A 22 -5.04 -22.84 -4.01
C ALA A 22 -5.62 -22.55 -2.61
N ARG A 23 -6.01 -23.61 -1.88
CA ARG A 23 -6.47 -23.48 -0.48
C ARG A 23 -5.42 -22.86 0.41
N LYS A 24 -4.15 -23.27 0.24
CA LYS A 24 -3.03 -22.71 1.03
C LYS A 24 -2.80 -21.22 0.76
N ILE A 25 -2.85 -20.80 -0.49
CA ILE A 25 -2.75 -19.39 -0.87
C ILE A 25 -3.91 -18.59 -0.24
N TYR A 26 -5.14 -19.10 -0.32
CA TYR A 26 -6.30 -18.43 0.25
C TYR A 26 -6.23 -18.36 1.79
N GLU A 27 -5.77 -19.41 2.45
CA GLU A 27 -5.53 -19.41 3.90
C GLU A 27 -4.54 -18.32 4.32
N VAL A 28 -3.45 -18.14 3.57
CA VAL A 28 -2.47 -17.07 3.86
C VAL A 28 -3.08 -15.69 3.63
N ARG A 29 -3.84 -15.50 2.53
CA ARG A 29 -4.57 -14.24 2.30
C ARG A 29 -5.51 -13.91 3.45
N THR A 30 -6.27 -14.89 3.94
CA THR A 30 -7.19 -14.72 5.09
C THR A 30 -6.43 -14.29 6.35
N LYS A 31 -5.27 -14.88 6.62
CA LYS A 31 -4.45 -14.50 7.77
C LYS A 31 -3.89 -13.09 7.65
N VAL A 32 -3.45 -12.69 6.48
CA VAL A 32 -2.96 -11.34 6.21
C VAL A 32 -4.09 -10.31 6.37
N ASP A 33 -5.25 -10.59 5.80
CA ASP A 33 -6.44 -9.76 5.93
C ASP A 33 -6.84 -9.57 7.40
N GLN A 34 -6.91 -10.65 8.16
CA GLN A 34 -7.21 -10.60 9.60
C GLN A 34 -6.15 -9.85 10.41
N PHE A 35 -4.87 -9.99 10.04
CA PHE A 35 -3.76 -9.36 10.74
C PHE A 35 -3.77 -7.84 10.65
N PHE A 36 -4.21 -7.30 9.50
CA PHE A 36 -4.30 -5.86 9.26
C PHE A 36 -5.73 -5.30 9.33
N ASP A 37 -6.70 -6.10 9.80
CA ASP A 37 -8.14 -5.74 9.79
C ASP A 37 -8.58 -5.21 8.40
N GLY A 38 -8.27 -6.00 7.37
CA GLY A 38 -8.48 -5.62 5.98
C GLY A 38 -9.93 -5.73 5.51
N TYR A 39 -10.13 -5.61 4.21
CA TYR A 39 -11.44 -5.56 3.56
C TYR A 39 -11.85 -6.87 2.89
N GLY A 40 -11.07 -7.94 3.06
CA GLY A 40 -11.33 -9.28 2.54
C GLY A 40 -10.10 -9.95 1.94
N ALA A 41 -10.00 -11.27 2.13
CA ALA A 41 -8.86 -12.07 1.66
C ALA A 41 -8.65 -12.00 0.13
N GLU A 42 -9.71 -11.73 -0.64
CA GLU A 42 -9.67 -11.55 -2.09
C GLU A 42 -8.96 -10.26 -2.51
N GLN A 43 -8.82 -9.29 -1.61
CA GLN A 43 -8.10 -8.02 -1.85
C GLN A 43 -6.61 -8.11 -1.51
N VAL A 44 -6.15 -9.23 -0.95
CA VAL A 44 -4.73 -9.46 -0.68
C VAL A 44 -4.03 -9.91 -1.96
N VAL A 45 -3.04 -9.17 -2.41
CA VAL A 45 -2.25 -9.44 -3.62
C VAL A 45 -0.81 -9.72 -3.24
N PHE A 46 -0.24 -10.82 -3.75
CA PHE A 46 1.18 -11.14 -3.59
C PHE A 46 1.98 -10.60 -4.77
N THR A 47 3.10 -9.96 -4.46
CA THR A 47 4.08 -9.43 -5.41
C THR A 47 5.47 -9.96 -5.05
N SER A 48 6.48 -9.67 -5.86
CA SER A 48 7.86 -10.06 -5.58
C SER A 48 8.52 -9.23 -4.45
N GLY A 49 7.85 -8.17 -3.98
CA GLY A 49 8.29 -7.31 -2.88
C GLY A 49 7.58 -5.96 -2.90
N ILE A 50 7.77 -5.19 -1.83
CA ILE A 50 7.06 -3.91 -1.64
C ILE A 50 7.30 -2.89 -2.76
N THR A 51 8.48 -2.90 -3.38
CA THR A 51 8.78 -2.02 -4.51
C THR A 51 7.85 -2.29 -5.70
N GLU A 52 7.57 -3.57 -6.00
CA GLU A 52 6.60 -3.93 -7.04
C GLU A 52 5.18 -3.53 -6.65
N SER A 53 4.79 -3.76 -5.39
CA SER A 53 3.48 -3.35 -4.86
C SER A 53 3.24 -1.86 -5.05
N LEU A 54 4.17 -1.02 -4.57
CA LEU A 54 4.10 0.44 -4.68
C LEU A 54 4.08 0.92 -6.14
N ASN A 55 4.93 0.35 -7.01
CA ASN A 55 4.91 0.67 -8.43
C ASN A 55 3.57 0.32 -9.09
N THR A 56 3.02 -0.85 -8.78
CA THR A 56 1.72 -1.31 -9.30
C THR A 56 0.60 -0.36 -8.89
N VAL A 57 0.55 0.00 -7.60
CA VAL A 57 -0.47 0.90 -7.06
C VAL A 57 -0.35 2.30 -7.67
N ILE A 58 0.83 2.91 -7.62
CA ILE A 58 1.05 4.29 -8.07
C ILE A 58 0.76 4.41 -9.58
N LYS A 59 1.35 3.52 -10.39
CA LYS A 59 1.20 3.58 -11.85
C LYS A 59 -0.18 3.10 -12.33
N GLY A 60 -0.81 2.21 -11.57
CA GLY A 60 -2.15 1.69 -11.91
C GLY A 60 -3.32 2.57 -11.50
N SER A 61 -3.09 3.53 -10.60
CA SER A 61 -4.17 4.36 -10.02
C SER A 61 -4.14 5.82 -10.47
N LEU A 62 -3.02 6.31 -11.02
CA LEU A 62 -2.84 7.70 -11.43
C LEU A 62 -2.89 7.84 -12.95
N ASN A 63 -3.53 8.90 -13.42
CA ASN A 63 -3.65 9.26 -14.82
C ASN A 63 -3.13 10.69 -15.05
N HIS A 64 -2.89 11.04 -16.31
CA HIS A 64 -2.56 12.42 -16.72
C HIS A 64 -3.59 13.41 -16.15
N GLY A 65 -3.11 14.47 -15.49
CA GLY A 65 -3.93 15.51 -14.89
C GLY A 65 -4.33 15.24 -13.42
N ASP A 66 -4.19 14.00 -12.92
CA ASP A 66 -4.38 13.71 -11.49
C ASP A 66 -3.31 14.41 -10.64
N HIS A 67 -3.66 14.73 -9.40
CA HIS A 67 -2.73 15.26 -8.42
C HIS A 67 -2.46 14.20 -7.35
N VAL A 68 -1.18 14.04 -6.99
CA VAL A 68 -0.72 13.15 -5.92
C VAL A 68 0.13 13.90 -4.91
N ILE A 69 -0.09 13.61 -3.63
CA ILE A 69 0.70 14.14 -2.52
C ILE A 69 1.53 13.01 -1.92
N THR A 70 2.78 13.32 -1.63
CA THR A 70 3.69 12.45 -0.89
C THR A 70 4.56 13.26 0.06
N THR A 71 5.40 12.59 0.85
CA THR A 71 6.27 13.28 1.81
C THR A 71 7.75 13.19 1.41
N PHE A 72 8.57 14.11 1.93
CA PHE A 72 10.02 14.04 1.72
C PHE A 72 10.69 12.91 2.54
N MET A 73 9.92 12.20 3.38
CA MET A 73 10.39 11.07 4.18
C MET A 73 10.31 9.73 3.45
N GLU A 74 9.84 9.74 2.20
CA GLU A 74 9.60 8.53 1.44
C GLU A 74 10.88 7.82 0.98
N HIS A 75 10.79 6.50 0.92
CA HIS A 75 11.80 5.69 0.27
C HIS A 75 11.73 5.82 -1.27
N ASN A 76 12.84 5.53 -1.95
CA ASN A 76 12.92 5.55 -3.43
C ASN A 76 11.90 4.64 -4.14
N SER A 77 11.39 3.61 -3.46
CA SER A 77 10.31 2.74 -3.99
C SER A 77 8.99 3.50 -4.22
N VAL A 78 8.78 4.60 -3.51
CA VAL A 78 7.66 5.54 -3.69
C VAL A 78 8.06 6.68 -4.65
N LEU A 79 9.19 7.33 -4.40
CA LEU A 79 9.58 8.53 -5.17
C LEU A 79 9.84 8.26 -6.64
N ARG A 80 10.51 7.15 -6.98
CA ARG A 80 10.84 6.84 -8.38
C ARG A 80 9.61 6.66 -9.27
N PRO A 81 8.60 5.83 -8.92
CA PRO A 81 7.38 5.76 -9.72
C PRO A 81 6.61 7.08 -9.74
N LEU A 82 6.61 7.89 -8.67
CA LEU A 82 5.96 9.20 -8.69
C LEU A 82 6.63 10.17 -9.67
N TYR A 83 7.95 10.25 -9.70
CA TYR A 83 8.68 11.05 -10.71
C TYR A 83 8.46 10.55 -12.14
N GLU A 84 8.23 9.26 -12.33
CA GLU A 84 7.86 8.72 -13.64
C GLU A 84 6.46 9.17 -14.04
N MET A 85 5.50 9.12 -13.12
CA MET A 85 4.13 9.60 -13.35
C MET A 85 4.08 11.12 -13.57
N GLU A 86 4.90 11.90 -12.86
CA GLU A 86 5.06 13.34 -13.09
C GLU A 86 5.48 13.65 -14.53
N ARG A 87 6.44 12.90 -15.09
CA ARG A 87 6.83 13.02 -16.50
C ARG A 87 5.70 12.66 -17.47
N GLN A 88 4.72 11.90 -17.03
CA GLN A 88 3.52 11.52 -17.78
C GLN A 88 2.34 12.48 -17.56
N GLY A 89 2.56 13.60 -16.84
CA GLY A 89 1.57 14.66 -16.67
C GLY A 89 0.72 14.56 -15.41
N VAL A 90 1.14 13.76 -14.43
CA VAL A 90 0.59 13.79 -13.07
C VAL A 90 1.19 14.98 -12.32
N CYS A 91 0.38 15.72 -11.56
CA CYS A 91 0.87 16.78 -10.70
C CYS A 91 1.37 16.18 -9.37
N LEU A 92 2.66 16.33 -9.07
CA LEU A 92 3.26 15.82 -7.84
C LEU A 92 3.51 16.95 -6.83
N THR A 93 3.02 16.80 -5.60
CA THR A 93 3.40 17.65 -4.46
C THR A 93 4.13 16.82 -3.41
N ILE A 94 5.31 17.27 -3.03
CA ILE A 94 6.09 16.69 -1.93
C ILE A 94 6.03 17.67 -0.75
N THR A 95 5.55 17.19 0.41
CA THR A 95 5.36 18.02 1.60
C THR A 95 6.04 17.38 2.83
N SER A 96 5.96 18.05 3.97
CA SER A 96 6.31 17.42 5.25
C SER A 96 5.28 16.34 5.60
N PRO A 97 5.62 15.37 6.48
CA PRO A 97 4.64 14.37 6.95
C PRO A 97 3.63 14.93 7.95
N ASP A 98 3.67 16.25 8.25
CA ASP A 98 2.71 16.90 9.13
C ASP A 98 1.31 16.94 8.50
N VAL A 99 0.29 16.59 9.29
CA VAL A 99 -1.11 16.53 8.83
C VAL A 99 -1.61 17.90 8.34
N GLY A 100 -1.17 18.98 8.95
CA GLY A 100 -1.52 20.35 8.56
C GLY A 100 -0.97 20.72 7.18
N ASP A 101 0.29 20.36 6.92
CA ASP A 101 0.95 20.62 5.64
C ASP A 101 0.33 19.77 4.53
N ILE A 102 0.07 18.47 4.80
CA ILE A 102 -0.63 17.58 3.87
C ILE A 102 -2.01 18.16 3.54
N LYS A 103 -2.76 18.62 4.56
CA LYS A 103 -4.09 19.20 4.36
C LYS A 103 -4.06 20.46 3.50
N GLN A 104 -3.05 21.32 3.66
CA GLN A 104 -2.88 22.53 2.85
C GLN A 104 -2.51 22.22 1.40
N ALA A 105 -1.82 21.12 1.15
CA ALA A 105 -1.43 20.67 -0.19
C ALA A 105 -2.59 20.08 -1.00
N ILE A 106 -3.71 19.71 -0.36
CA ILE A 106 -4.87 19.12 -1.05
C ILE A 106 -5.50 20.12 -2.01
N THR A 107 -5.70 19.71 -3.24
CA THR A 107 -6.43 20.42 -4.29
C THR A 107 -7.71 19.66 -4.67
N LYS A 108 -8.53 20.25 -5.52
CA LYS A 108 -9.74 19.58 -6.08
C LYS A 108 -9.39 18.37 -6.97
N ASP A 109 -8.18 18.34 -7.52
CA ASP A 109 -7.70 17.29 -8.42
C ASP A 109 -6.86 16.23 -7.69
N THR A 110 -6.74 16.32 -6.34
CA THR A 110 -5.99 15.35 -5.53
C THR A 110 -6.68 14.00 -5.57
N LYS A 111 -6.01 13.03 -6.19
CA LYS A 111 -6.48 11.65 -6.36
C LYS A 111 -5.94 10.71 -5.32
N MET A 112 -4.68 10.91 -4.90
CA MET A 112 -3.95 9.98 -4.04
C MET A 112 -3.08 10.74 -3.04
N ILE A 113 -2.97 10.19 -1.83
CA ILE A 113 -1.90 10.48 -0.89
C ILE A 113 -1.16 9.17 -0.65
N VAL A 114 0.16 9.17 -0.84
CA VAL A 114 1.02 8.02 -0.51
C VAL A 114 2.10 8.45 0.46
N MET A 115 2.22 7.73 1.59
CA MET A 115 3.21 8.05 2.62
C MET A 115 3.72 6.81 3.35
N THR A 116 4.95 6.90 3.85
CA THR A 116 5.50 5.90 4.76
C THR A 116 4.91 6.04 6.15
N HIS A 117 4.67 4.91 6.84
CA HIS A 117 4.25 4.92 8.25
C HIS A 117 5.42 5.19 9.19
N ALA A 118 6.62 4.70 8.84
CA ALA A 118 7.82 4.91 9.62
C ALA A 118 9.05 5.08 8.70
N SER A 119 9.91 6.04 9.03
CA SER A 119 11.13 6.29 8.27
C SER A 119 12.15 5.17 8.47
N ASN A 120 12.69 4.65 7.38
CA ASN A 120 13.78 3.67 7.40
C ASN A 120 15.14 4.29 7.82
N VAL A 121 15.23 5.60 7.88
CA VAL A 121 16.47 6.33 8.22
C VAL A 121 16.46 6.78 9.68
N THR A 122 15.36 7.42 10.12
CA THR A 122 15.27 8.02 11.47
C THR A 122 14.49 7.14 12.45
N GLY A 123 13.67 6.18 11.99
CA GLY A 123 12.74 5.43 12.81
C GLY A 123 11.54 6.25 13.29
N GLU A 124 11.42 7.50 12.85
CA GLU A 124 10.29 8.36 13.18
C GLU A 124 9.00 7.81 12.57
N MET A 125 7.93 7.82 13.37
CA MET A 125 6.60 7.40 12.97
C MET A 125 5.72 8.60 12.64
N PHE A 126 4.86 8.42 11.64
CA PHE A 126 3.95 9.48 11.17
C PHE A 126 2.50 9.14 11.47
N ASP A 127 1.67 10.18 11.66
CA ASP A 127 0.25 10.05 12.02
C ASP A 127 -0.61 9.66 10.81
N ILE A 128 -0.54 8.36 10.46
CA ILE A 128 -1.33 7.81 9.36
C ILE A 128 -2.83 7.83 9.66
N GLN A 129 -3.24 7.77 10.94
CA GLN A 129 -4.64 7.77 11.33
C GLN A 129 -5.31 9.11 11.01
N SER A 130 -4.68 10.22 11.36
CA SER A 130 -5.21 11.55 11.04
C SER A 130 -5.22 11.83 9.53
N VAL A 131 -4.18 11.38 8.80
CA VAL A 131 -4.15 11.48 7.33
C VAL A 131 -5.21 10.60 6.69
N GLY A 132 -5.40 9.36 7.15
CA GLY A 132 -6.43 8.47 6.64
C GLY A 132 -7.84 9.03 6.84
N LYS A 133 -8.12 9.62 8.00
CA LYS A 133 -9.39 10.32 8.25
C LYS A 133 -9.60 11.46 7.27
N LEU A 134 -8.57 12.28 7.04
CA LEU A 134 -8.60 13.37 6.07
C LEU A 134 -8.87 12.86 4.64
N CYS A 135 -8.20 11.76 4.23
CA CYS A 135 -8.42 11.11 2.94
C CYS A 135 -9.86 10.62 2.79
N ARG A 136 -10.40 9.96 3.80
CA ARG A 136 -11.77 9.46 3.83
C ARG A 136 -12.79 10.59 3.68
N GLU A 137 -12.59 11.71 4.39
CA GLU A 137 -13.48 12.89 4.31
C GLU A 137 -13.47 13.54 2.93
N LYS A 138 -12.36 13.45 2.20
CA LYS A 138 -12.14 14.08 0.89
C LYS A 138 -12.34 13.13 -0.30
N GLY A 139 -12.51 11.83 -0.08
CA GLY A 139 -12.60 10.83 -1.14
C GLY A 139 -11.27 10.63 -1.88
N ILE A 140 -10.14 10.78 -1.18
CA ILE A 140 -8.78 10.64 -1.71
C ILE A 140 -8.28 9.23 -1.38
N LEU A 141 -7.67 8.56 -2.34
CA LEU A 141 -7.06 7.24 -2.17
C LEU A 141 -5.85 7.34 -1.23
N PHE A 142 -5.88 6.60 -0.12
CA PHE A 142 -4.80 6.59 0.87
C PHE A 142 -3.96 5.32 0.77
N VAL A 143 -2.70 5.48 0.42
CA VAL A 143 -1.70 4.40 0.26
C VAL A 143 -0.63 4.55 1.33
N VAL A 144 -0.38 3.47 2.08
CA VAL A 144 0.63 3.49 3.16
C VAL A 144 1.71 2.46 2.89
N ASP A 145 2.98 2.93 2.86
CA ASP A 145 4.17 2.08 2.88
C ASP A 145 4.48 1.71 4.34
N THR A 146 4.33 0.44 4.68
CA THR A 146 4.56 -0.08 6.03
C THR A 146 5.78 -1.01 6.10
N ALA A 147 6.75 -0.84 5.19
CA ALA A 147 7.97 -1.67 5.15
C ALA A 147 8.70 -1.76 6.50
N GLN A 148 8.65 -0.71 7.31
CA GLN A 148 9.34 -0.63 8.60
C GLN A 148 8.44 -0.93 9.80
N SER A 149 7.13 -0.92 9.64
CA SER A 149 6.17 -0.98 10.76
C SER A 149 5.29 -2.23 10.76
N ALA A 150 5.07 -2.87 9.60
CA ALA A 150 4.27 -4.09 9.50
C ALA A 150 4.82 -5.20 10.39
N GLY A 151 3.96 -5.77 11.24
CA GLY A 151 4.35 -6.82 12.18
C GLY A 151 5.10 -6.33 13.43
N VAL A 152 5.44 -5.06 13.51
CA VAL A 152 6.13 -4.43 14.67
C VAL A 152 5.14 -3.56 15.46
N ILE A 153 4.31 -2.82 14.73
CA ILE A 153 3.34 -1.88 15.29
C ILE A 153 1.96 -2.32 14.82
N PRO A 154 0.95 -2.34 15.72
CA PRO A 154 -0.43 -2.62 15.31
C PRO A 154 -0.91 -1.61 14.27
N ILE A 155 -1.53 -2.10 13.19
CA ILE A 155 -2.13 -1.30 12.12
C ILE A 155 -3.49 -1.93 11.82
N SER A 156 -4.54 -1.12 11.81
CA SER A 156 -5.87 -1.52 11.32
C SER A 156 -6.21 -0.70 10.09
N MET A 157 -6.36 -1.36 8.94
CA MET A 157 -6.74 -0.66 7.71
C MET A 157 -8.08 0.07 7.85
N LYS A 158 -9.03 -0.50 8.62
CA LYS A 158 -10.35 0.11 8.83
C LYS A 158 -10.31 1.30 9.77
N GLU A 159 -9.65 1.15 10.94
CA GLU A 159 -9.58 2.23 11.94
C GLU A 159 -8.72 3.40 11.44
N ASP A 160 -7.61 3.10 10.76
CA ASP A 160 -6.69 4.08 10.21
C ASP A 160 -7.14 4.62 8.83
N ASN A 161 -8.27 4.13 8.29
CA ASN A 161 -8.84 4.51 7.00
C ASN A 161 -7.85 4.35 5.83
N ILE A 162 -7.09 3.26 5.82
CA ILE A 162 -6.13 2.94 4.78
C ILE A 162 -6.85 2.19 3.65
N ASP A 163 -6.77 2.69 2.42
CA ASP A 163 -7.33 2.00 1.26
C ASP A 163 -6.37 0.92 0.72
N ILE A 164 -5.08 1.22 0.70
CA ILE A 164 -4.05 0.28 0.23
C ILE A 164 -2.87 0.30 1.18
N LEU A 165 -2.54 -0.87 1.70
CA LEU A 165 -1.38 -1.08 2.56
C LEU A 165 -0.34 -1.92 1.82
N CYS A 166 0.89 -1.41 1.70
CA CYS A 166 2.01 -2.09 1.09
C CYS A 166 3.03 -2.51 2.17
N PHE A 167 3.39 -3.78 2.20
CA PHE A 167 4.37 -4.29 3.17
C PHE A 167 5.24 -5.40 2.54
N THR A 168 6.28 -5.79 3.24
CA THR A 168 7.09 -6.97 2.97
C THR A 168 7.14 -7.86 4.20
N ALA A 169 7.15 -9.18 3.99
CA ALA A 169 7.23 -10.20 5.03
C ALA A 169 8.60 -10.89 4.98
#